data_257261e6b15b485f591d2d55a5e1bec6
#
_entry.id   257261e6b15b485f591d2d55a5e1bec6
#
_cell.length_a   1.000
_cell.length_b   1.000
_cell.length_c   1.000
_cell.angle_alpha   90.00
_cell.angle_beta   90.00
_cell.angle_gamma   90.00
#
_symmetry.space_group_name_H-M   'P 1'
#
loop_
_entity.id
_entity.type
_entity.pdbx_description
1 polymer ?
#
loop_
_entity_poly.entity_id
_entity_poly.type
_entity_poly.pdbx_seq_one_letter_code
_entity_poly.pdbx_strand_id
1 'polypeptide(L)' 'MGKMMHRYYATQRPPTPGAIPAGAWNICCYEERRYVPEIDRMAWGWVEYRETLTPEEISDFELVSEPREDG' A
#
# COMPACT_ATOMS: atom_id res chain seq x y z
N MET A 1 -0.97 -17.99 13.81
CA MET A 1 -1.02 -17.62 13.19
C MET A 1 -0.91 -16.27 12.87
N GLY A 2 -0.52 -15.60 12.44
CA GLY A 2 -0.38 -14.38 12.17
C GLY A 2 -1.30 -13.77 11.29
N LYS A 3 -1.36 -12.52 11.18
CA LYS A 3 -2.18 -11.95 10.41
C LYS A 3 -1.79 -11.94 9.07
N MET A 4 -2.53 -12.06 8.19
CA MET A 4 -2.26 -12.16 6.81
C MET A 4 -2.62 -10.92 6.06
N MET A 5 -2.32 -9.78 6.59
CA MET A 5 -2.59 -8.55 5.87
C MET A 5 -1.45 -8.22 4.95
N HIS A 6 -1.79 -7.71 3.78
CA HIS A 6 -0.79 -7.33 2.78
C HIS A 6 -0.82 -5.82 2.64
N ARG A 7 0.28 -5.16 2.87
CA ARG A 7 0.36 -3.69 2.87
C ARG A 7 0.97 -3.18 1.58
N TYR A 8 0.38 -2.13 1.03
CA TYR A 8 0.87 -1.48 -0.17
C TYR A 8 0.96 0.01 0.12
N TYR A 9 2.01 0.65 -0.39
CA TYR A 9 2.20 2.07 -0.15
C TYR A 9 1.79 2.87 -1.38
N ALA A 10 1.13 3.99 -1.15
CA ALA A 10 0.68 4.87 -2.22
C ALA A 10 1.75 5.93 -2.42
N THR A 11 2.49 5.87 -3.52
CA THR A 11 3.61 6.76 -3.74
C THR A 11 3.28 7.90 -4.67
N GLN A 12 2.19 7.80 -5.45
CA GLN A 12 1.89 8.83 -6.42
C GLN A 12 0.79 9.77 -5.95
N ARG A 13 -0.09 9.32 -5.11
CA ARG A 13 -1.19 10.15 -4.63
C ARG A 13 -1.70 9.56 -3.33
N PRO A 14 -2.42 10.34 -2.52
CA PRO A 14 -2.95 9.81 -1.27
C PRO A 14 -3.89 8.62 -1.52
N PRO A 15 -3.88 7.62 -0.67
CA PRO A 15 -4.69 6.43 -0.87
C PRO A 15 -6.13 6.63 -0.43
N THR A 16 -6.88 7.39 -1.20
CA THR A 16 -8.28 7.62 -0.91
C THR A 16 -9.11 6.54 -1.62
N PRO A 17 -10.36 6.37 -1.25
CA PRO A 17 -11.16 5.28 -1.80
C PRO A 17 -11.19 5.22 -3.31
N GLY A 18 -11.16 6.34 -3.98
CA GLY A 18 -11.19 6.29 -5.44
C GLY A 18 -9.84 6.06 -6.07
N ALA A 19 -8.78 6.06 -5.29
CA ALA A 19 -7.44 5.92 -5.82
C ALA A 19 -6.79 4.58 -5.47
N ILE A 20 -7.57 3.63 -4.96
CA ILE A 20 -7.05 2.32 -4.60
C ILE A 20 -8.07 1.28 -4.99
N PRO A 21 -7.65 0.03 -5.14
CA PRO A 21 -8.60 -1.04 -5.45
C PRO A 21 -9.60 -1.23 -4.31
N ALA A 22 -10.80 -1.61 -4.66
CA ALA A 22 -11.83 -1.81 -3.67
C ALA A 22 -11.46 -2.93 -2.71
N GLY A 23 -12.03 -2.91 -1.53
CA GLY A 23 -11.81 -3.98 -0.58
C GLY A 23 -10.73 -3.75 0.44
N ALA A 24 -10.22 -2.54 0.55
CA ALA A 24 -9.17 -2.26 1.52
C ALA A 24 -9.69 -2.49 2.92
N TRP A 25 -8.88 -3.16 3.74
CA TRP A 25 -9.25 -3.43 5.11
C TRP A 25 -8.84 -2.26 6.00
N ASN A 26 -7.67 -1.69 5.75
CA ASN A 26 -7.21 -0.51 6.47
C ASN A 26 -6.61 0.49 5.49
N ILE A 27 -6.79 1.76 5.76
CA ILE A 27 -6.23 2.81 4.94
C ILE A 27 -5.63 3.84 5.88
N CYS A 28 -4.42 4.29 5.58
CA CYS A 28 -3.77 5.32 6.36
C CYS A 28 -3.24 6.39 5.42
N CYS A 29 -3.65 7.64 5.61
CA CYS A 29 -3.14 8.73 4.81
C CYS A 29 -2.28 9.59 5.71
N TYR A 30 -1.05 9.87 5.28
CA TYR A 30 -0.17 10.75 6.03
C TYR A 30 -0.61 12.19 5.77
N GLU A 31 -0.28 13.07 6.69
CA GLU A 31 -0.63 14.47 6.47
C GLU A 31 0.18 15.04 5.35
N GLU A 32 1.38 14.57 5.12
CA GLU A 32 2.15 14.99 3.99
C GLU A 32 3.02 13.85 3.60
N ARG A 33 3.63 13.90 2.43
CA ARG A 33 4.45 12.83 1.96
C ARG A 33 5.55 12.55 2.96
N ARG A 34 5.89 11.30 3.14
CA ARG A 34 6.84 10.90 4.12
C ARG A 34 7.75 9.84 3.53
N TYR A 35 9.01 9.85 3.89
CA TYR A 35 9.94 8.85 3.40
C TYR A 35 9.65 7.53 4.11
N VAL A 36 9.54 6.44 3.34
CA VAL A 36 9.26 5.13 3.86
C VAL A 36 10.48 4.26 3.60
N PRO A 37 11.29 3.98 4.61
CA PRO A 37 12.53 3.23 4.41
C PRO A 37 12.29 1.84 3.84
N GLU A 38 11.16 1.22 4.17
CA GLU A 38 10.87 -0.13 3.71
C GLU A 38 10.83 -0.22 2.20
N ILE A 39 10.42 0.85 1.52
CA ILE A 39 10.35 0.82 0.07
C ILE A 39 11.32 1.83 -0.55
N ASP A 40 12.09 2.52 0.32
CA ASP A 40 13.11 3.45 -0.14
C ASP A 40 12.54 4.51 -1.06
N ARG A 41 11.41 5.07 -0.74
CA ARG A 41 10.83 6.17 -1.50
C ARG A 41 9.77 6.87 -0.65
N MET A 42 9.36 8.03 -1.13
CA MET A 42 8.33 8.80 -0.44
C MET A 42 6.97 8.19 -0.71
N ALA A 43 6.07 8.32 0.23
CA ALA A 43 4.72 7.83 0.06
C ALA A 43 3.73 8.78 0.71
N TRP A 44 2.48 8.70 0.25
CA TRP A 44 1.40 9.51 0.79
C TRP A 44 0.61 8.75 1.85
N GLY A 45 0.83 7.46 1.96
CA GLY A 45 0.13 6.64 2.92
C GLY A 45 0.22 5.18 2.54
N TRP A 46 -0.58 4.35 3.19
CA TRP A 46 -0.57 2.92 2.88
C TRP A 46 -1.98 2.34 3.02
N VAL A 47 -2.18 1.17 2.40
CA VAL A 47 -3.44 0.46 2.48
C VAL A 47 -3.13 -0.98 2.79
N GLU A 48 -4.04 -1.67 3.41
CA GLU A 48 -3.86 -3.08 3.73
C GLU A 48 -5.05 -3.87 3.22
N TYR A 49 -4.77 -5.03 2.63
CA TYR A 49 -5.79 -5.90 2.09
C TYR A 49 -5.60 -7.29 2.66
N ARG A 50 -6.66 -8.03 2.78
CA ARG A 50 -6.57 -9.38 3.29
C ARG A 50 -5.99 -10.33 2.27
N GLU A 51 -6.08 -10.00 1.00
CA GLU A 51 -5.53 -10.82 -0.04
C GLU A 51 -4.57 -10.00 -0.87
N THR A 52 -3.64 -10.61 -1.55
CA THR A 52 -2.70 -9.87 -2.37
C THR A 52 -3.41 -9.27 -3.55
N LEU A 53 -3.01 -8.09 -3.94
CA LEU A 53 -3.52 -7.46 -5.14
C LEU A 53 -2.82 -8.09 -6.35
N THR A 54 -3.47 -8.05 -7.48
CA THR A 54 -2.86 -8.57 -8.70
C THR A 54 -1.83 -7.57 -9.19
N PRO A 55 -0.86 -8.01 -9.99
CA PRO A 55 0.12 -7.07 -10.55
C PRO A 55 -0.54 -5.97 -11.35
N GLU A 56 -1.68 -6.26 -11.98
CA GLU A 56 -2.36 -5.24 -12.74
C GLU A 56 -2.94 -4.19 -11.82
N GLU A 57 -3.51 -4.59 -10.71
CA GLU A 57 -4.06 -3.63 -9.76
C GLU A 57 -2.96 -2.78 -9.17
N ILE A 58 -1.84 -3.38 -8.84
CA ILE A 58 -0.72 -2.65 -8.28
C ILE A 58 -0.23 -1.62 -9.28
N SER A 59 -0.13 -2.01 -10.54
CA SER A 59 0.34 -1.10 -11.56
C SER A 59 -0.68 -0.01 -11.87
N ASP A 60 -1.95 -0.38 -12.00
CA ASP A 60 -2.97 0.59 -12.35
C ASP A 60 -3.12 1.67 -11.29
N PHE A 61 -2.99 1.31 -10.03
CA PHE A 61 -3.15 2.26 -8.95
C PHE A 61 -1.80 2.78 -8.47
N GLU A 62 -0.73 2.35 -9.13
CA GLU A 62 0.62 2.86 -8.84
C GLU A 62 0.99 2.67 -7.38
N LEU A 63 0.76 1.48 -6.87
CA LEU A 63 1.09 1.14 -5.50
C LEU A 63 2.43 0.41 -5.43
N VAL A 64 3.01 0.35 -4.25
CA VAL A 64 4.27 -0.35 -4.06
C VAL A 64 4.05 -1.34 -2.91
N SER A 65 4.30 -2.61 -3.19
CA SER A 65 4.11 -3.64 -2.21
C SER A 65 5.15 -3.54 -1.11
N GLU A 66 4.75 -3.77 0.12
CA GLU A 66 5.69 -3.76 1.23
C GLU A 66 6.60 -4.97 1.11
N PRO A 67 7.89 -4.83 1.23
CA PRO A 67 8.80 -5.96 1.15
C PRO A 67 8.54 -6.95 2.28
N ARG A 68 8.55 -8.26 1.96
CA ARG A 68 8.36 -9.23 2.96
C ARG A 68 9.68 -9.81 3.32
N GLU A 69 9.93 -10.03 4.60
CA GLU A 69 11.07 -10.59 4.95
C GLU A 69 10.85 -11.92 5.11
N ASP A 70 11.10 -12.78 4.33
CA ASP A 70 10.86 -14.10 4.48
C ASP A 70 11.84 -14.70 5.11
N GLY A 71 12.30 -14.48 5.80
CA GLY A 71 13.20 -15.06 6.55
C GLY A 71 13.46 -16.22 6.62
#